data_97450499feef9286ac7bdeef6a37a853
#
_entry.id   97450499feef9286ac7bdeef6a37a853
#
_cell.length_a   1.000
_cell.length_b   1.000
_cell.length_c   1.000
_cell.angle_alpha   90.00
_cell.angle_beta   90.00
_cell.angle_gamma   90.00
#
_symmetry.space_group_name_H-M   'P 1'
#
loop_
_entity.id
_entity.type
_entity.pdbx_description
1 polymer ?
#
loop_
_entity_poly.entity_id
_entity_poly.type
_entity_poly.pdbx_seq_one_letter_code
_entity_poly.pdbx_strand_id
1 'polypeptide(L)'
;MNWTHIILAGYVGAVIAMLVALMRKKGWVSKAGAVALALAAIVVWNVVDVHYFMPRQDAQQTEAQKFDAAFEKLPIYSVLNEQDPQFMARLRDRALAMRKEGKPEQQIIDAIQPEVMGLQIKRLQAAPDANVVAFMQANMQQTALMQKQSDDACFRFLFPEVKGGVNAARLLPQDVTRHRMEVDAEMMRAAWGANKHTVTDAERQRAQQE
;
A
#
# COMPACT_ATOMS: atom_id res chain seq x y z
N MET A 1 11.44 -15.56 -2.08
CA MET A 1 11.77 -17.02 -2.20
C MET A 1 12.07 -17.49 -0.79
N ASN A 2 11.25 -18.40 -0.25
CA ASN A 2 11.30 -18.74 1.19
C ASN A 2 12.27 -19.91 1.40
N TRP A 3 13.49 -19.63 1.82
CA TRP A 3 14.57 -20.62 2.03
C TRP A 3 14.16 -21.75 2.97
N THR A 4 13.34 -21.46 3.98
CA THR A 4 12.82 -22.44 4.93
C THR A 4 12.00 -23.54 4.26
N HIS A 5 11.25 -23.19 3.21
CA HIS A 5 10.41 -24.12 2.45
C HIS A 5 11.24 -25.06 1.59
N ILE A 6 12.30 -24.54 0.96
CA ILE A 6 13.23 -25.35 0.13
C ILE A 6 13.96 -26.35 1.02
N ILE A 7 14.41 -25.95 2.20
CA ILE A 7 15.08 -26.81 3.16
C ILE A 7 14.14 -27.91 3.67
N LEU A 8 12.89 -27.57 3.99
CA LEU A 8 11.88 -28.52 4.47
C LEU A 8 11.54 -29.57 3.38
N ALA A 9 11.32 -29.13 2.15
CA ALA A 9 11.06 -30.01 1.02
C ALA A 9 12.24 -30.96 0.75
N GLY A 10 13.47 -30.45 0.84
CA GLY A 10 14.68 -31.25 0.72
C GLY A 10 14.79 -32.31 1.82
N TYR A 11 14.48 -31.97 3.05
CA TYR A 11 14.51 -32.89 4.20
C TYR A 11 13.48 -34.03 4.07
N VAL A 12 12.25 -33.66 3.70
CA VAL A 12 11.17 -34.66 3.48
C VAL A 12 11.54 -35.60 2.32
N GLY A 13 12.08 -35.09 1.21
CA GLY A 13 12.55 -35.86 0.08
C GLY A 13 13.67 -36.87 0.48
N ALA A 14 14.62 -36.42 1.30
CA ALA A 14 15.71 -37.27 1.80
C ALA A 14 15.20 -38.41 2.71
N VAL A 15 14.22 -38.09 3.60
CA VAL A 15 13.61 -39.15 4.47
C VAL A 15 12.85 -40.18 3.65
N ILE A 16 12.08 -39.74 2.66
CA ILE A 16 11.36 -40.68 1.74
C ILE A 16 12.34 -41.55 0.96
N ALA A 17 13.39 -40.96 0.41
CA ALA A 17 14.42 -41.73 -0.32
C ALA A 17 15.09 -42.77 0.57
N MET A 18 15.41 -42.43 1.81
CA MET A 18 15.99 -43.33 2.80
C MET A 18 15.05 -44.49 3.15
N LEU A 19 13.75 -44.22 3.38
CA LEU A 19 12.75 -45.26 3.65
C LEU A 19 12.58 -46.24 2.47
N VAL A 20 12.48 -45.73 1.24
CA VAL A 20 12.38 -46.53 0.04
C VAL A 20 13.63 -47.38 -0.16
N ALA A 21 14.84 -46.87 0.11
CA ALA A 21 16.09 -47.60 0.05
C ALA A 21 16.14 -48.76 1.07
N LEU A 22 15.66 -48.51 2.31
CA LEU A 22 15.59 -49.53 3.36
C LEU A 22 14.57 -50.63 3.02
N MET A 23 13.40 -50.30 2.48
CA MET A 23 12.40 -51.28 2.03
C MET A 23 12.94 -52.14 0.91
N ARG A 24 13.71 -51.56 -0.01
CA ARG A 24 14.36 -52.30 -1.07
C ARG A 24 15.45 -53.24 -0.55
N LYS A 25 16.27 -52.82 0.43
CA LYS A 25 17.30 -53.61 1.07
C LYS A 25 16.69 -54.84 1.80
N LYS A 26 15.47 -54.70 2.35
CA LYS A 26 14.73 -55.79 2.99
C LYS A 26 14.00 -56.71 1.97
N GLY A 27 14.08 -56.44 0.67
CA GLY A 27 13.42 -57.26 -0.38
C GLY A 27 11.92 -57.07 -0.51
N TRP A 28 11.34 -56.08 0.21
CA TRP A 28 9.90 -55.84 0.23
C TRP A 28 9.38 -55.17 -1.04
N VAL A 29 10.25 -54.50 -1.79
CA VAL A 29 9.87 -53.73 -2.97
C VAL A 29 10.83 -53.99 -4.11
N SER A 30 10.29 -54.28 -5.31
CA SER A 30 11.06 -54.43 -6.54
C SER A 30 11.63 -53.08 -7.00
N LYS A 31 12.60 -53.11 -7.95
CA LYS A 31 13.17 -51.87 -8.51
C LYS A 31 12.10 -50.97 -9.10
N ALA A 32 11.15 -51.55 -9.86
CA ALA A 32 10.04 -50.77 -10.44
C ALA A 32 9.08 -50.23 -9.37
N GLY A 33 8.79 -51.02 -8.32
CA GLY A 33 7.97 -50.59 -7.20
C GLY A 33 8.58 -49.42 -6.38
N ALA A 34 9.92 -49.43 -6.24
CA ALA A 34 10.63 -48.34 -5.56
C ALA A 34 10.52 -47.01 -6.33
N VAL A 35 10.62 -47.05 -7.66
CA VAL A 35 10.42 -45.86 -8.51
C VAL A 35 8.97 -45.37 -8.45
N ALA A 36 8.01 -46.30 -8.53
CA ALA A 36 6.59 -45.93 -8.42
C ALA A 36 6.24 -45.31 -7.08
N LEU A 37 6.77 -45.82 -5.95
CA LEU A 37 6.60 -45.26 -4.61
C LEU A 37 7.23 -43.85 -4.48
N ALA A 38 8.42 -43.63 -5.06
CA ALA A 38 9.06 -42.33 -5.06
C ALA A 38 8.25 -41.29 -5.85
N LEU A 39 7.73 -41.66 -7.03
CA LEU A 39 6.87 -40.80 -7.83
C LEU A 39 5.54 -40.46 -7.09
N ALA A 40 4.91 -41.49 -6.51
CA ALA A 40 3.69 -41.28 -5.71
C ALA A 40 3.94 -40.36 -4.53
N ALA A 41 5.06 -40.48 -3.84
CA ALA A 41 5.43 -39.59 -2.72
C ALA A 41 5.65 -38.15 -3.18
N ILE A 42 6.26 -37.94 -4.35
CA ILE A 42 6.41 -36.57 -4.94
C ILE A 42 5.06 -35.99 -5.30
N VAL A 43 4.15 -36.76 -5.89
CA VAL A 43 2.79 -36.27 -6.21
C VAL A 43 2.02 -35.93 -4.95
N VAL A 44 2.03 -36.79 -3.94
CA VAL A 44 1.37 -36.53 -2.64
C VAL A 44 1.94 -35.26 -1.97
N TRP A 45 3.28 -35.10 -1.99
CA TRP A 45 3.92 -33.93 -1.47
C TRP A 45 3.49 -32.65 -2.21
N ASN A 46 3.46 -32.67 -3.55
CA ASN A 46 2.98 -31.52 -4.33
C ASN A 46 1.51 -31.19 -4.02
N VAL A 47 0.65 -32.18 -3.87
CA VAL A 47 -0.77 -31.94 -3.50
C VAL A 47 -0.87 -31.35 -2.10
N VAL A 48 -0.10 -31.84 -1.14
CA VAL A 48 -0.07 -31.30 0.23
C VAL A 48 0.51 -29.89 0.23
N ASP A 49 1.56 -29.64 -0.52
CA ASP A 49 2.20 -28.34 -0.65
C ASP A 49 1.23 -27.30 -1.23
N VAL A 50 0.59 -27.61 -2.35
CA VAL A 50 -0.38 -26.73 -3.01
C VAL A 50 -1.65 -26.49 -2.17
N HIS A 51 -2.15 -27.52 -1.46
CA HIS A 51 -3.41 -27.38 -0.71
C HIS A 51 -3.25 -26.88 0.73
N TYR A 52 -2.10 -27.18 1.38
CA TYR A 52 -1.90 -26.85 2.80
C TYR A 52 -0.87 -25.76 3.06
N PHE A 53 0.19 -25.67 2.26
CA PHE A 53 1.28 -24.76 2.51
C PHE A 53 1.20 -23.49 1.66
N MET A 54 0.84 -23.55 0.39
CA MET A 54 0.62 -22.36 -0.44
C MET A 54 -0.50 -21.44 0.07
N PRO A 55 -1.71 -21.92 0.41
CA PRO A 55 -2.75 -21.04 0.96
C PRO A 55 -2.38 -20.40 2.30
N ARG A 56 -1.54 -21.07 3.10
CA ARG A 56 -1.03 -20.52 4.35
C ARG A 56 0.04 -19.46 4.15
N GLN A 57 0.82 -19.53 3.08
CA GLN A 57 1.81 -18.49 2.75
C GLN A 57 1.14 -17.21 2.24
N ASP A 58 0.08 -17.32 1.44
CA ASP A 58 -0.74 -16.18 1.03
C ASP A 58 -1.54 -15.59 2.20
N ALA A 59 -1.98 -16.43 3.14
CA ALA A 59 -2.60 -15.98 4.39
C ALA A 59 -1.61 -15.38 5.40
N GLN A 60 -0.30 -15.64 5.24
CA GLN A 60 0.77 -15.09 6.09
C GLN A 60 1.36 -13.77 5.61
N GLN A 61 0.96 -13.25 4.45
CA GLN A 61 1.10 -11.82 4.23
C GLN A 61 0.25 -11.15 5.28
N THR A 62 0.90 -10.59 6.29
CA THR A 62 0.19 -9.88 7.34
C THR A 62 -0.68 -8.82 6.68
N GLU A 63 -1.86 -8.53 7.24
CA GLU A 63 -2.72 -7.43 6.75
C GLU A 63 -1.94 -6.12 6.64
N ALA A 64 -0.90 -5.95 7.47
CA ALA A 64 0.06 -4.86 7.38
C ALA A 64 0.84 -4.85 6.05
N GLN A 65 1.36 -6.00 5.60
CA GLN A 65 2.07 -6.08 4.31
C GLN A 65 1.16 -5.82 3.12
N LYS A 66 -0.09 -6.26 3.18
CA LYS A 66 -1.09 -5.96 2.14
C LYS A 66 -1.43 -4.47 2.10
N PHE A 67 -1.54 -3.85 3.28
CA PHE A 67 -1.73 -2.42 3.40
C PHE A 67 -0.54 -1.68 2.78
N ASP A 68 0.68 -1.96 3.22
CA ASP A 68 1.89 -1.32 2.74
C ASP A 68 2.03 -1.47 1.21
N ALA A 69 1.82 -2.66 0.66
CA ALA A 69 1.86 -2.92 -0.79
C ALA A 69 0.78 -2.18 -1.60
N ALA A 70 -0.38 -1.91 -1.01
CA ALA A 70 -1.43 -1.12 -1.64
C ALA A 70 -1.07 0.37 -1.68
N PHE A 71 -0.46 0.89 -0.61
CA PHE A 71 -0.09 2.29 -0.49
C PHE A 71 1.24 2.63 -1.15
N GLU A 72 2.17 1.69 -1.25
CA GLU A 72 3.49 1.86 -1.89
C GLU A 72 3.38 2.31 -3.36
N LYS A 73 2.26 1.98 -4.02
CA LYS A 73 1.97 2.40 -5.41
C LYS A 73 1.49 3.85 -5.52
N LEU A 74 1.17 4.49 -4.41
CA LEU A 74 0.68 5.87 -4.39
C LEU A 74 1.85 6.84 -4.12
N PRO A 75 2.18 7.74 -5.04
CA PRO A 75 3.38 8.59 -4.95
C PRO A 75 3.53 9.36 -3.63
N ILE A 76 2.42 9.89 -3.10
CA ILE A 76 2.43 10.66 -1.85
C ILE A 76 2.81 9.77 -0.64
N TYR A 77 2.34 8.52 -0.61
CA TYR A 77 2.64 7.60 0.49
C TYR A 77 4.08 7.10 0.43
N SER A 78 4.64 6.90 -0.76
CA SER A 78 6.07 6.61 -0.93
C SER A 78 6.92 7.73 -0.32
N VAL A 79 6.62 9.00 -0.65
CA VAL A 79 7.32 10.15 -0.09
C VAL A 79 7.17 10.23 1.44
N LEU A 80 5.97 9.99 1.96
CA LEU A 80 5.73 10.00 3.41
C LEU A 80 6.47 8.87 4.12
N ASN A 81 6.52 7.68 3.53
CA ASN A 81 7.24 6.55 4.11
C ASN A 81 8.76 6.80 4.17
N GLU A 82 9.31 7.52 3.18
CA GLU A 82 10.71 7.92 3.17
C GLU A 82 11.01 9.03 4.21
N GLN A 83 10.13 10.01 4.34
CA GLN A 83 10.37 11.23 5.11
C GLN A 83 9.87 11.15 6.55
N ASP A 84 8.76 10.47 6.79
CA ASP A 84 8.13 10.32 8.11
C ASP A 84 7.56 8.91 8.31
N PRO A 85 8.44 7.90 8.42
CA PRO A 85 8.02 6.50 8.58
C PRO A 85 7.18 6.28 9.85
N GLN A 86 7.37 7.11 10.89
CA GLN A 86 6.56 7.02 12.12
C GLN A 86 5.12 7.47 11.89
N PHE A 87 4.91 8.52 11.09
CA PHE A 87 3.57 8.94 10.71
C PHE A 87 2.86 7.83 9.92
N MET A 88 3.55 7.24 8.95
CA MET A 88 3.01 6.12 8.17
C MET A 88 2.68 4.89 9.03
N ALA A 89 3.54 4.57 9.99
CA ALA A 89 3.28 3.48 10.93
C ALA A 89 2.01 3.74 11.76
N ARG A 90 1.82 4.95 12.28
CA ARG A 90 0.60 5.31 13.04
C ARG A 90 -0.66 5.22 12.18
N LEU A 91 -0.63 5.71 10.93
CA LEU A 91 -1.79 5.60 10.01
C LEU A 91 -2.13 4.14 9.74
N ARG A 92 -1.12 3.32 9.45
CA ARG A 92 -1.29 1.89 9.22
C ARG A 92 -1.90 1.19 10.44
N ASP A 93 -1.32 1.40 11.62
CA ASP A 93 -1.77 0.74 12.84
C ASP A 93 -3.21 1.12 13.18
N ARG A 94 -3.59 2.39 12.96
CA ARG A 94 -4.97 2.86 13.11
C ARG A 94 -5.92 2.20 12.10
N ALA A 95 -5.52 2.13 10.82
CA ALA A 95 -6.32 1.48 9.78
C ALA A 95 -6.56 0.00 10.07
N LEU A 96 -5.50 -0.70 10.50
CA LEU A 96 -5.56 -2.12 10.83
C LEU A 96 -6.41 -2.38 12.08
N ALA A 97 -6.33 -1.52 13.10
CA ALA A 97 -7.17 -1.61 14.29
C ALA A 97 -8.66 -1.47 13.92
N MET A 98 -9.02 -0.46 13.13
CA MET A 98 -10.40 -0.25 12.66
C MET A 98 -10.90 -1.41 11.78
N ARG A 99 -10.04 -1.97 10.92
CA ARG A 99 -10.36 -3.14 10.11
C ARG A 99 -10.61 -4.37 10.98
N LYS A 100 -9.81 -4.58 12.02
CA LYS A 100 -10.00 -5.66 13.00
C LYS A 100 -11.31 -5.53 13.77
N GLU A 101 -11.77 -4.29 13.99
CA GLU A 101 -13.10 -3.99 14.57
C GLU A 101 -14.25 -4.21 13.57
N GLY A 102 -13.98 -4.61 12.34
CA GLY A 102 -14.98 -4.82 11.29
C GLY A 102 -15.53 -3.53 10.68
N LYS A 103 -14.83 -2.39 10.81
CA LYS A 103 -15.26 -1.13 10.20
C LYS A 103 -15.21 -1.22 8.68
N PRO A 104 -16.22 -0.71 7.96
CA PRO A 104 -16.20 -0.60 6.50
C PRO A 104 -15.01 0.23 6.01
N GLU A 105 -14.50 -0.09 4.83
CA GLU A 105 -13.36 0.59 4.21
C GLU A 105 -13.56 2.12 4.14
N GLN A 106 -14.76 2.58 3.81
CA GLN A 106 -15.08 4.02 3.76
C GLN A 106 -14.87 4.70 5.13
N GLN A 107 -15.29 4.07 6.23
CA GLN A 107 -15.08 4.63 7.57
C GLN A 107 -13.59 4.70 7.95
N ILE A 108 -12.79 3.76 7.47
CA ILE A 108 -11.34 3.76 7.67
C ILE A 108 -10.72 4.93 6.90
N ILE A 109 -11.12 5.12 5.64
CA ILE A 109 -10.67 6.24 4.81
C ILE A 109 -11.04 7.57 5.47
N ASP A 110 -12.30 7.74 5.87
CA ASP A 110 -12.81 8.96 6.50
C ASP A 110 -12.05 9.31 7.81
N ALA A 111 -11.60 8.29 8.54
CA ALA A 111 -10.85 8.49 9.78
C ALA A 111 -9.37 8.86 9.56
N ILE A 112 -8.77 8.42 8.43
CA ILE A 112 -7.34 8.64 8.11
C ILE A 112 -7.14 9.91 7.29
N GLN A 113 -8.03 10.19 6.37
CA GLN A 113 -7.93 11.29 5.41
C GLN A 113 -7.65 12.65 6.09
N PRO A 114 -8.30 13.05 7.21
CA PRO A 114 -8.03 14.33 7.86
C PRO A 114 -6.59 14.47 8.35
N GLU A 115 -5.96 13.39 8.81
CA GLU A 115 -4.57 13.41 9.27
C GLU A 115 -3.61 13.66 8.10
N VAL A 116 -3.85 12.97 6.97
CA VAL A 116 -3.05 13.14 5.74
C VAL A 116 -3.24 14.56 5.18
N MET A 117 -4.48 15.07 5.13
CA MET A 117 -4.77 16.43 4.70
C MET A 117 -4.13 17.49 5.62
N GLY A 118 -4.19 17.29 6.93
CA GLY A 118 -3.55 18.20 7.90
C GLY A 118 -2.03 18.26 7.69
N LEU A 119 -1.39 17.13 7.42
CA LEU A 119 0.03 17.10 7.08
C LEU A 119 0.30 17.78 5.74
N GLN A 120 -0.53 17.53 4.72
CA GLN A 120 -0.40 18.13 3.40
C GLN A 120 -0.49 19.65 3.45
N ILE A 121 -1.44 20.21 4.23
CA ILE A 121 -1.56 21.67 4.45
C ILE A 121 -0.30 22.25 5.11
N LYS A 122 0.22 21.59 6.15
CA LYS A 122 1.47 22.02 6.80
C LYS A 122 2.66 22.02 5.84
N ARG A 123 2.72 21.01 4.96
CA ARG A 123 3.77 20.92 3.93
C ARG A 123 3.59 21.99 2.87
N LEU A 124 2.35 22.25 2.45
CA LEU A 124 2.05 23.30 1.48
C LEU A 124 2.55 24.68 1.96
N GLN A 125 2.41 24.98 3.24
CA GLN A 125 2.91 26.23 3.86
C GLN A 125 4.44 26.35 3.87
N ALA A 126 5.15 25.22 3.76
CA ALA A 126 6.60 25.16 3.74
C ALA A 126 7.17 24.78 2.37
N ALA A 127 6.33 24.65 1.35
CA ALA A 127 6.77 24.33 0.01
C ALA A 127 7.30 25.58 -0.74
N PRO A 128 8.25 25.44 -1.64
CA PRO A 128 8.66 26.52 -2.54
C PRO A 128 7.50 26.98 -3.43
N ASP A 129 7.45 28.26 -3.77
CA ASP A 129 6.36 28.89 -4.52
C ASP A 129 5.96 28.14 -5.79
N ALA A 130 6.94 27.66 -6.55
CA ALA A 130 6.68 26.90 -7.77
C ALA A 130 5.84 25.63 -7.51
N ASN A 131 6.11 24.95 -6.40
CA ASN A 131 5.37 23.73 -5.99
C ASN A 131 3.96 24.08 -5.48
N VAL A 132 3.81 25.21 -4.77
CA VAL A 132 2.50 25.72 -4.32
C VAL A 132 1.64 26.06 -5.53
N VAL A 133 2.19 26.79 -6.50
CA VAL A 133 1.49 27.15 -7.74
C VAL A 133 1.05 25.91 -8.51
N ALA A 134 1.94 24.93 -8.70
CA ALA A 134 1.60 23.67 -9.37
C ALA A 134 0.49 22.91 -8.64
N PHE A 135 0.55 22.84 -7.31
CA PHE A 135 -0.48 22.23 -6.47
C PHE A 135 -1.85 22.93 -6.65
N MET A 136 -1.87 24.25 -6.60
CA MET A 136 -3.10 25.04 -6.77
C MET A 136 -3.68 24.87 -8.18
N GLN A 137 -2.85 24.87 -9.22
CA GLN A 137 -3.28 24.64 -10.60
C GLN A 137 -3.91 23.27 -10.76
N ALA A 138 -3.30 22.22 -10.22
CA ALA A 138 -3.85 20.86 -10.25
C ALA A 138 -5.19 20.79 -9.50
N ASN A 139 -5.30 21.49 -8.35
CA ASN A 139 -6.55 21.57 -7.58
C ASN A 139 -7.67 22.26 -8.37
N MET A 140 -7.37 23.39 -9.00
CA MET A 140 -8.32 24.14 -9.85
C MET A 140 -8.77 23.29 -11.04
N GLN A 141 -7.87 22.57 -11.69
CA GLN A 141 -8.20 21.67 -12.78
C GLN A 141 -9.18 20.57 -12.34
N GLN A 142 -8.92 19.92 -11.21
CA GLN A 142 -9.81 18.92 -10.66
C GLN A 142 -11.18 19.50 -10.31
N THR A 143 -11.21 20.67 -9.64
CA THR A 143 -12.45 21.36 -9.29
C THR A 143 -13.29 21.67 -10.52
N ALA A 144 -12.67 22.21 -11.58
CA ALA A 144 -13.36 22.50 -12.83
C ALA A 144 -13.95 21.24 -13.50
N LEU A 145 -13.24 20.11 -13.43
CA LEU A 145 -13.75 18.84 -13.96
C LEU A 145 -14.87 18.25 -13.08
N MET A 146 -14.76 18.39 -11.76
CA MET A 146 -15.85 18.00 -10.84
C MET A 146 -17.12 18.80 -11.07
N GLN A 147 -17.01 20.10 -11.29
CA GLN A 147 -18.14 20.97 -11.63
C GLN A 147 -18.85 20.54 -12.92
N LYS A 148 -18.08 20.06 -13.91
CA LYS A 148 -18.66 19.50 -15.13
C LYS A 148 -19.45 18.21 -14.90
N GLN A 149 -19.15 17.46 -13.82
CA GLN A 149 -19.94 16.27 -13.47
C GLN A 149 -21.29 16.67 -12.86
N SER A 150 -21.27 17.49 -11.82
CA SER A 150 -22.44 18.11 -11.18
C SER A 150 -22.02 19.11 -10.11
N ASP A 151 -22.92 20.05 -9.78
CA ASP A 151 -22.72 20.99 -8.65
C ASP A 151 -22.59 20.24 -7.31
N ASP A 152 -23.36 19.16 -7.11
CA ASP A 152 -23.26 18.32 -5.90
C ASP A 152 -21.90 17.63 -5.79
N ALA A 153 -21.38 17.06 -6.89
CA ALA A 153 -20.07 16.44 -6.91
C ALA A 153 -18.97 17.48 -6.61
N CYS A 154 -19.05 18.66 -7.20
CA CYS A 154 -18.12 19.76 -6.95
C CYS A 154 -18.18 20.22 -5.49
N PHE A 155 -19.38 20.41 -4.95
CA PHE A 155 -19.57 20.80 -3.56
C PHE A 155 -18.98 19.78 -2.59
N ARG A 156 -19.26 18.50 -2.78
CA ARG A 156 -18.74 17.41 -1.94
C ARG A 156 -17.21 17.22 -2.09
N PHE A 157 -16.67 17.56 -3.24
CA PHE A 157 -15.23 17.57 -3.45
C PHE A 157 -14.53 18.68 -2.68
N LEU A 158 -15.11 19.89 -2.68
CA LEU A 158 -14.55 21.07 -1.99
C LEU A 158 -14.80 21.05 -0.47
N PHE A 159 -15.94 20.51 -0.05
CA PHE A 159 -16.40 20.54 1.34
C PHE A 159 -16.79 19.14 1.84
N PRO A 160 -15.82 18.22 1.91
CA PRO A 160 -16.10 16.80 2.23
C PRO A 160 -16.68 16.60 3.63
N GLU A 161 -16.41 17.53 4.55
CA GLU A 161 -16.87 17.46 5.94
C GLU A 161 -18.37 17.76 6.09
N VAL A 162 -18.98 18.48 5.11
CA VAL A 162 -20.37 18.92 5.21
C VAL A 162 -21.36 17.83 4.76
N LYS A 163 -21.07 17.15 3.63
CA LYS A 163 -21.96 16.13 3.02
C LYS A 163 -21.29 14.78 2.76
N GLY A 164 -20.10 14.59 3.31
CA GLY A 164 -19.23 13.48 2.92
C GLY A 164 -18.54 13.73 1.58
N GLY A 165 -17.33 13.19 1.44
CA GLY A 165 -16.49 13.38 0.25
C GLY A 165 -17.00 12.62 -0.98
N VAL A 166 -16.31 12.82 -2.10
CA VAL A 166 -16.46 12.04 -3.33
C VAL A 166 -15.16 11.32 -3.63
N ASN A 167 -15.25 10.16 -4.23
CA ASN A 167 -14.08 9.47 -4.75
C ASN A 167 -13.66 10.09 -6.09
N ALA A 168 -12.77 11.08 -6.02
CA ALA A 168 -12.29 11.81 -7.19
C ALA A 168 -11.66 10.88 -8.25
N ALA A 169 -10.96 9.83 -7.82
CA ALA A 169 -10.33 8.88 -8.74
C ALA A 169 -11.33 8.06 -9.59
N ARG A 170 -12.60 7.97 -9.17
CA ARG A 170 -13.68 7.33 -9.94
C ARG A 170 -14.40 8.29 -10.88
N LEU A 171 -14.36 9.58 -10.60
CA LEU A 171 -15.10 10.60 -11.32
C LEU A 171 -14.25 11.35 -12.34
N LEU A 172 -12.94 11.40 -12.13
CA LEU A 172 -12.01 12.12 -12.97
C LEU A 172 -11.24 11.19 -13.92
N PRO A 173 -10.77 11.70 -15.07
CA PRO A 173 -9.86 10.98 -15.95
C PRO A 173 -8.60 10.51 -15.21
N GLN A 174 -8.09 9.33 -15.58
CA GLN A 174 -6.95 8.72 -14.90
C GLN A 174 -5.66 9.55 -15.02
N ASP A 175 -5.45 10.23 -16.15
CA ASP A 175 -4.30 11.12 -16.35
C ASP A 175 -4.34 12.33 -15.42
N VAL A 176 -5.52 12.92 -15.21
CA VAL A 176 -5.72 14.03 -14.26
C VAL A 176 -5.46 13.59 -12.83
N THR A 177 -5.99 12.43 -12.46
CA THR A 177 -5.78 11.86 -11.12
C THR A 177 -4.31 11.53 -10.88
N ARG A 178 -3.64 10.94 -11.85
CA ARG A 178 -2.20 10.62 -11.78
C ARG A 178 -1.37 11.90 -11.68
N HIS A 179 -1.60 12.88 -12.55
CA HIS A 179 -0.91 14.16 -12.51
C HIS A 179 -1.06 14.84 -11.14
N ARG A 180 -2.27 14.82 -10.57
CA ARG A 180 -2.49 15.35 -9.22
C ARG A 180 -1.63 14.63 -8.18
N MET A 181 -1.59 13.30 -8.20
CA MET A 181 -0.79 12.51 -7.25
C MET A 181 0.72 12.80 -7.39
N GLU A 182 1.20 13.02 -8.61
CA GLU A 182 2.60 13.40 -8.87
C GLU A 182 2.91 14.78 -8.32
N VAL A 183 2.05 15.78 -8.59
CA VAL A 183 2.19 17.15 -8.07
C VAL A 183 2.16 17.18 -6.54
N ASP A 184 1.23 16.43 -5.93
CA ASP A 184 1.17 16.32 -4.47
C ASP A 184 2.44 15.72 -3.88
N ALA A 185 2.96 14.67 -4.50
CA ALA A 185 4.20 14.01 -4.06
C ALA A 185 5.42 14.93 -4.21
N GLU A 186 5.52 15.68 -5.30
CA GLU A 186 6.59 16.65 -5.51
C GLU A 186 6.53 17.81 -4.51
N MET A 187 5.34 18.36 -4.26
CA MET A 187 5.14 19.39 -3.25
C MET A 187 5.54 18.88 -1.87
N MET A 188 5.10 17.69 -1.48
CA MET A 188 5.47 17.06 -0.21
C MET A 188 6.98 16.84 -0.08
N ARG A 189 7.64 16.43 -1.16
CA ARG A 189 9.09 16.22 -1.20
C ARG A 189 9.86 17.53 -1.06
N ALA A 190 9.44 18.56 -1.79
CA ALA A 190 10.09 19.90 -1.78
C ALA A 190 9.91 20.62 -0.44
N ALA A 191 8.82 20.37 0.27
CA ALA A 191 8.51 20.96 1.58
C ALA A 191 9.26 20.30 2.74
N TRP A 192 10.22 19.41 2.48
CA TRP A 192 10.96 18.67 3.51
C TRP A 192 12.46 18.95 3.48
N GLY A 193 13.08 18.91 4.66
CA GLY A 193 14.53 19.06 4.79
C GLY A 193 15.04 20.48 4.50
N ALA A 194 16.20 20.56 3.87
CA ALA A 194 16.89 21.82 3.60
C ALA A 194 16.20 22.69 2.51
N ASN A 195 15.38 22.07 1.66
CA ASN A 195 14.73 22.76 0.54
C ASN A 195 13.40 23.42 0.92
N LYS A 196 12.93 23.21 2.15
CA LYS A 196 11.66 23.81 2.59
C LYS A 196 11.78 25.32 2.63
N HIS A 197 10.73 26.00 2.17
CA HIS A 197 10.61 27.44 2.33
C HIS A 197 10.41 27.80 3.82
N THR A 198 11.15 28.77 4.29
CA THR A 198 10.96 29.32 5.65
C THR A 198 10.34 30.70 5.53
N VAL A 199 9.07 30.82 5.95
CA VAL A 199 8.36 32.10 5.90
C VAL A 199 9.07 33.14 6.73
N THR A 200 9.48 34.24 6.10
CA THR A 200 10.13 35.38 6.75
C THR A 200 9.12 36.31 7.42
N ASP A 201 9.58 37.10 8.36
CA ASP A 201 8.71 38.10 9.01
C ASP A 201 8.19 39.15 8.03
N ALA A 202 8.99 39.50 7.01
CA ALA A 202 8.57 40.42 5.96
C ALA A 202 7.45 39.84 5.07
N GLU A 203 7.44 38.52 4.81
CA GLU A 203 6.35 37.86 4.09
C GLU A 203 5.07 37.81 4.93
N ARG A 204 5.20 37.50 6.24
CA ARG A 204 4.07 37.54 7.16
C ARG A 204 3.41 38.95 7.25
N GLN A 205 4.25 39.97 7.33
CA GLN A 205 3.74 41.35 7.35
C GLN A 205 3.03 41.74 6.06
N ARG A 206 3.56 41.33 4.90
CA ARG A 206 2.89 41.55 3.61
C ARG A 206 1.54 40.86 3.52
N ALA A 207 1.47 39.58 3.91
CA ALA A 207 0.22 38.84 3.92
C ALA A 207 -0.85 39.34 4.90
N GLN A 208 -0.46 40.15 5.90
CA GLN A 208 -1.41 40.82 6.82
C GLN A 208 -1.93 42.18 6.29
N GLN A 209 -1.29 42.73 5.27
CA GLN A 209 -1.66 44.02 4.67
C GLN A 209 -2.53 43.87 3.41
N GLU A 210 -2.57 42.68 2.82
CA GLU A 210 -3.45 42.30 1.70
C GLU A 210 -4.78 41.70 2.17
#